data_d53e42d7e78a9fec95c5cf6bfe69798c
#
_entry.id   d53e42d7e78a9fec95c5cf6bfe69798c
#
_cell.length_a   1.000
_cell.length_b   1.000
_cell.length_c   1.000
_cell.angle_alpha   90.00
_cell.angle_beta   90.00
_cell.angle_gamma   90.00
#
_symmetry.space_group_name_H-M   'P 1'
#
loop_
_entity.id
_entity.type
_entity.pdbx_description
1 polymer ?
#
loop_
_entity_poly.entity_id
_entity_poly.type
_entity_poly.pdbx_seq_one_letter_code
_entity_poly.pdbx_strand_id
1 'polypeptide(L)'
;GREFSEYCNAVQGTPCQSGSVALWGALRLLEIGPGDEVLVPSLTYIATATCVSLVGATPVFVDVEPDHWCLDINALEAARTPQTKAVIAVHLFGQMCDDALPAWCQKHGIAYIEDAAQAHGAVAGSGIKAGGIGDVACFSFFPSKNLAVGGEGGMMVTRREDLAARMDALVNHGRDQRLESHELGSNLRMSEVSAAI
;
A
#
# COMPACT_ATOMS: atom_id res chain seq x y z
N GLY A 1 12.14 -8.88 5.34
CA GLY A 1 11.67 -7.49 5.57
C GLY A 1 12.77 -6.47 5.37
N ARG A 2 13.85 -6.57 6.16
CA ARG A 2 14.92 -5.58 6.20
C ARG A 2 15.58 -5.32 4.84
N GLU A 3 16.05 -6.35 4.14
CA GLU A 3 16.70 -6.18 2.83
C GLU A 3 15.77 -5.54 1.79
N PHE A 4 14.48 -5.89 1.85
CA PHE A 4 13.49 -5.31 0.95
C PHE A 4 13.21 -3.83 1.27
N SER A 5 13.12 -3.45 2.56
CA SER A 5 12.99 -2.03 2.94
C SER A 5 14.21 -1.21 2.56
N GLU A 6 15.42 -1.75 2.77
CA GLU A 6 16.67 -1.11 2.32
C GLU A 6 16.68 -0.91 0.80
N TYR A 7 16.20 -1.92 0.02
CA TYR A 7 16.08 -1.83 -1.42
C TYR A 7 15.14 -0.70 -1.89
N CYS A 8 14.05 -0.47 -1.14
CA CYS A 8 13.07 0.60 -1.40
C CYS A 8 13.46 1.95 -0.79
N ASN A 9 14.59 2.06 -0.09
CA ASN A 9 14.99 3.24 0.70
C ASN A 9 13.92 3.62 1.76
N ALA A 10 13.36 2.61 2.41
CA ALA A 10 12.34 2.74 3.44
C ALA A 10 12.89 2.37 4.84
N VAL A 11 12.18 2.77 5.88
CA VAL A 11 12.55 2.52 7.27
C VAL A 11 12.25 1.09 7.70
N GLN A 12 11.09 0.57 7.28
CA GLN A 12 10.59 -0.75 7.69
C GLN A 12 9.93 -1.47 6.53
N GLY A 13 10.12 -2.80 6.49
CA GLY A 13 9.40 -3.72 5.63
C GLY A 13 8.88 -4.91 6.43
N THR A 14 7.57 -5.11 6.44
CA THR A 14 6.90 -6.18 7.18
C THR A 14 6.27 -7.18 6.22
N PRO A 15 6.78 -8.43 6.16
CA PRO A 15 6.19 -9.49 5.34
C PRO A 15 4.78 -9.86 5.83
N CYS A 16 3.88 -10.10 4.89
CA CYS A 16 2.52 -10.53 5.17
C CYS A 16 2.03 -11.59 4.18
N GLN A 17 0.83 -12.12 4.41
CA GLN A 17 0.29 -13.25 3.65
C GLN A 17 0.08 -12.96 2.17
N SER A 18 -0.23 -11.72 1.78
CA SER A 18 -0.51 -11.37 0.39
C SER A 18 -0.49 -9.85 0.16
N GLY A 19 -0.46 -9.42 -1.12
CA GLY A 19 -0.63 -8.01 -1.47
C GLY A 19 -1.97 -7.43 -1.01
N SER A 20 -3.06 -8.21 -1.02
CA SER A 20 -4.36 -7.78 -0.50
C SER A 20 -4.32 -7.53 1.01
N VAL A 21 -3.61 -8.37 1.76
CA VAL A 21 -3.37 -8.16 3.20
C VAL A 21 -2.51 -6.91 3.42
N ALA A 22 -1.52 -6.67 2.56
CA ALA A 22 -0.71 -5.45 2.63
C ALA A 22 -1.56 -4.18 2.45
N LEU A 23 -2.45 -4.15 1.45
CA LEU A 23 -3.38 -3.03 1.21
C LEU A 23 -4.35 -2.82 2.39
N TRP A 24 -4.96 -3.90 2.87
CA TRP A 24 -5.82 -3.85 4.05
C TRP A 24 -5.06 -3.34 5.28
N GLY A 25 -3.84 -3.84 5.49
CA GLY A 25 -2.95 -3.42 6.57
C GLY A 25 -2.57 -1.94 6.49
N ALA A 26 -2.24 -1.43 5.31
CA ALA A 26 -1.94 -0.03 5.08
C ALA A 26 -3.12 0.88 5.49
N LEU A 27 -4.34 0.52 5.08
CA LEU A 27 -5.56 1.25 5.46
C LEU A 27 -5.78 1.23 6.98
N ARG A 28 -5.56 0.08 7.63
CA ARG A 28 -5.68 -0.05 9.09
C ARG A 28 -4.64 0.80 9.84
N LEU A 29 -3.38 0.79 9.39
CA LEU A 29 -2.30 1.58 9.98
C LEU A 29 -2.55 3.08 9.88
N LEU A 30 -3.17 3.51 8.78
CA LEU A 30 -3.55 4.90 8.52
C LEU A 30 -4.91 5.28 9.14
N GLU A 31 -5.50 4.36 9.93
CA GLU A 31 -6.75 4.56 10.68
C GLU A 31 -7.96 4.87 9.78
N ILE A 32 -7.93 4.40 8.54
CA ILE A 32 -9.03 4.52 7.58
C ILE A 32 -10.16 3.57 7.97
N GLY A 33 -11.40 4.06 7.97
CA GLY A 33 -12.55 3.29 8.41
C GLY A 33 -13.90 3.86 8.00
N PRO A 34 -14.99 3.49 8.72
CA PRO A 34 -16.34 3.92 8.38
C PRO A 34 -16.49 5.45 8.36
N GLY A 35 -17.08 5.96 7.27
CA GLY A 35 -17.26 7.39 7.04
C GLY A 35 -16.13 8.03 6.24
N ASP A 36 -15.02 7.35 6.05
CA ASP A 36 -13.92 7.82 5.20
C ASP A 36 -14.12 7.37 3.75
N GLU A 37 -13.56 8.16 2.84
CA GLU A 37 -13.46 7.85 1.42
C GLU A 37 -12.00 7.65 1.02
N VAL A 38 -11.77 6.68 0.13
CA VAL A 38 -10.46 6.41 -0.45
C VAL A 38 -10.56 6.48 -1.96
N LEU A 39 -9.77 7.34 -2.58
CA LEU A 39 -9.69 7.45 -4.04
C LEU A 39 -8.89 6.27 -4.58
N VAL A 40 -9.46 5.55 -5.55
CA VAL A 40 -8.86 4.36 -6.18
C VAL A 40 -9.01 4.45 -7.70
N PRO A 41 -8.04 3.95 -8.50
CA PRO A 41 -8.20 3.95 -9.94
C PRO A 41 -9.34 3.05 -10.40
N SER A 42 -10.07 3.46 -11.44
CA SER A 42 -11.14 2.67 -12.06
C SER A 42 -10.62 1.42 -12.79
N LEU A 43 -9.34 1.43 -13.20
CA LEU A 43 -8.65 0.31 -13.82
C LEU A 43 -7.57 -0.24 -12.87
N THR A 44 -7.89 -1.35 -12.20
CA THR A 44 -6.97 -2.04 -11.29
C THR A 44 -7.48 -3.45 -10.99
N TYR A 45 -6.67 -4.24 -10.26
CA TYR A 45 -7.13 -5.48 -9.68
C TYR A 45 -8.13 -5.20 -8.56
N ILE A 46 -9.19 -6.00 -8.47
CA ILE A 46 -10.33 -5.76 -7.55
C ILE A 46 -9.91 -5.57 -6.08
N ALA A 47 -8.80 -6.15 -5.64
CA ALA A 47 -8.33 -6.03 -4.25
C ALA A 47 -8.10 -4.58 -3.83
N THR A 48 -7.65 -3.70 -4.73
CA THR A 48 -7.44 -2.27 -4.46
C THR A 48 -8.72 -1.62 -3.91
N ALA A 49 -9.88 -1.91 -4.48
CA ALA A 49 -11.16 -1.38 -4.02
C ALA A 49 -11.78 -2.20 -2.87
N THR A 50 -11.68 -3.55 -2.92
CA THR A 50 -12.29 -4.39 -1.87
C THR A 50 -11.62 -4.21 -0.53
N CYS A 51 -10.31 -3.95 -0.46
CA CYS A 51 -9.63 -3.67 0.80
C CYS A 51 -10.17 -2.41 1.49
N VAL A 52 -10.57 -1.39 0.74
CA VAL A 52 -11.23 -0.19 1.26
C VAL A 52 -12.58 -0.56 1.89
N SER A 53 -13.40 -1.34 1.20
CA SER A 53 -14.68 -1.79 1.73
C SER A 53 -14.53 -2.69 2.96
N LEU A 54 -13.47 -3.51 3.03
CA LEU A 54 -13.21 -4.40 4.17
C LEU A 54 -12.84 -3.65 5.46
N VAL A 55 -12.31 -2.42 5.37
CA VAL A 55 -12.11 -1.57 6.55
C VAL A 55 -13.35 -0.71 6.87
N GLY A 56 -14.43 -0.83 6.10
CA GLY A 56 -15.67 -0.09 6.27
C GLY A 56 -15.68 1.30 5.63
N ALA A 57 -14.62 1.68 4.92
CA ALA A 57 -14.53 2.91 4.15
C ALA A 57 -15.21 2.76 2.77
N THR A 58 -15.40 3.88 2.08
CA THR A 58 -16.02 3.93 0.74
C THR A 58 -14.95 4.11 -0.32
N PRO A 59 -14.78 3.16 -1.28
CA PRO A 59 -13.93 3.38 -2.43
C PRO A 59 -14.62 4.36 -3.40
N VAL A 60 -13.90 5.41 -3.77
CA VAL A 60 -14.33 6.39 -4.78
C VAL A 60 -13.46 6.19 -6.02
N PHE A 61 -14.07 5.77 -7.11
CA PHE A 61 -13.36 5.48 -8.34
C PHE A 61 -13.00 6.77 -9.08
N VAL A 62 -11.74 6.83 -9.52
CA VAL A 62 -11.17 7.93 -10.29
C VAL A 62 -10.69 7.37 -11.63
N ASP A 63 -10.89 8.12 -12.70
CA ASP A 63 -10.42 7.71 -14.01
C ASP A 63 -8.90 7.62 -14.06
N VAL A 64 -8.42 6.81 -15.00
CA VAL A 64 -7.00 6.68 -15.33
C VAL A 64 -6.68 7.50 -16.56
N GLU A 65 -5.47 8.03 -16.62
CA GLU A 65 -5.01 8.73 -17.82
C GLU A 65 -4.73 7.74 -18.96
N PRO A 66 -4.97 8.14 -20.23
CA PRO A 66 -5.03 7.20 -21.34
C PRO A 66 -3.69 6.61 -21.77
N ASP A 67 -2.57 7.28 -21.47
CA ASP A 67 -1.26 6.90 -22.01
C ASP A 67 -0.55 5.85 -21.15
N HIS A 68 -0.71 5.92 -19.81
CA HIS A 68 0.01 5.08 -18.84
C HIS A 68 -0.91 4.26 -17.95
N TRP A 69 -2.23 4.52 -17.99
CA TRP A 69 -3.28 3.80 -17.25
C TRP A 69 -3.14 3.88 -15.72
N CYS A 70 -2.40 4.86 -15.24
CA CYS A 70 -2.34 5.22 -13.83
C CYS A 70 -3.42 6.24 -13.49
N LEU A 71 -3.63 6.50 -12.20
CA LEU A 71 -4.57 7.54 -11.73
C LEU A 71 -4.35 8.86 -12.45
N ASP A 72 -5.42 9.44 -13.04
CA ASP A 72 -5.38 10.78 -13.60
C ASP A 72 -5.42 11.82 -12.47
N ILE A 73 -4.29 12.51 -12.28
CA ILE A 73 -4.16 13.55 -11.25
C ILE A 73 -5.16 14.70 -11.46
N ASN A 74 -5.58 14.97 -12.69
CA ASN A 74 -6.56 16.01 -12.98
C ASN A 74 -7.97 15.61 -12.55
N ALA A 75 -8.28 14.30 -12.54
CA ALA A 75 -9.57 13.79 -12.09
C ALA A 75 -9.68 13.72 -10.54
N LEU A 76 -8.56 13.67 -9.82
CA LEU A 76 -8.54 13.59 -8.35
C LEU A 76 -9.26 14.77 -7.68
N GLU A 77 -9.04 15.99 -8.14
CA GLU A 77 -9.65 17.18 -7.51
C GLU A 77 -11.17 17.17 -7.64
N ALA A 78 -11.70 16.67 -8.75
CA ALA A 78 -13.15 16.56 -8.96
C ALA A 78 -13.78 15.44 -8.11
N ALA A 79 -13.03 14.38 -7.82
CA ALA A 79 -13.49 13.24 -7.03
C ALA A 79 -13.34 13.45 -5.51
N ARG A 80 -12.49 14.38 -5.09
CA ARG A 80 -12.18 14.64 -3.69
C ARG A 80 -13.37 15.27 -2.95
N THR A 81 -13.63 14.78 -1.74
CA THR A 81 -14.61 15.37 -0.80
C THR A 81 -13.94 15.64 0.56
N PRO A 82 -14.63 16.26 1.53
CA PRO A 82 -14.12 16.39 2.89
C PRO A 82 -13.90 15.04 3.61
N GLN A 83 -14.54 13.96 3.14
CA GLN A 83 -14.42 12.60 3.67
C GLN A 83 -13.22 11.86 3.08
N THR A 84 -12.59 12.36 2.03
CA THR A 84 -11.42 11.74 1.40
C THR A 84 -10.23 11.77 2.36
N LYS A 85 -9.71 10.59 2.73
CA LYS A 85 -8.61 10.41 3.68
C LYS A 85 -7.36 9.78 3.05
N ALA A 86 -7.53 9.02 1.99
CA ALA A 86 -6.41 8.36 1.32
C ALA A 86 -6.61 8.28 -0.20
N VAL A 87 -5.50 8.13 -0.89
CA VAL A 87 -5.41 7.71 -2.29
C VAL A 87 -4.63 6.41 -2.33
N ILE A 88 -5.13 5.40 -3.05
CA ILE A 88 -4.35 4.23 -3.43
C ILE A 88 -3.92 4.40 -4.89
N ALA A 89 -2.64 4.69 -5.09
CA ALA A 89 -2.05 4.80 -6.41
C ALA A 89 -1.51 3.44 -6.85
N VAL A 90 -2.03 2.91 -7.94
CA VAL A 90 -1.61 1.63 -8.50
C VAL A 90 -0.55 1.87 -9.58
N HIS A 91 0.64 1.35 -9.35
CA HIS A 91 1.73 1.34 -10.34
C HIS A 91 1.52 0.20 -11.33
N LEU A 92 0.50 0.36 -12.20
CA LEU A 92 -0.02 -0.70 -13.05
C LEU A 92 1.03 -1.14 -14.08
N PHE A 93 1.23 -2.44 -14.22
CA PHE A 93 2.22 -3.06 -15.11
C PHE A 93 3.68 -2.58 -14.90
N GLY A 94 3.97 -2.02 -13.72
CA GLY A 94 5.29 -1.46 -13.41
C GLY A 94 5.47 -0.01 -13.86
N GLN A 95 4.43 0.60 -14.42
CA GLN A 95 4.42 2.03 -14.72
C GLN A 95 4.16 2.82 -13.44
N MET A 96 5.08 3.73 -13.10
CA MET A 96 4.91 4.60 -11.94
C MET A 96 3.84 5.65 -12.20
N CYS A 97 3.03 5.94 -11.17
CA CYS A 97 2.09 7.04 -11.20
C CYS A 97 2.81 8.40 -11.28
N ASP A 98 2.07 9.45 -11.62
CA ASP A 98 2.60 10.81 -11.79
C ASP A 98 3.37 11.29 -10.53
N ASP A 99 4.56 11.83 -10.73
CA ASP A 99 5.45 12.36 -9.69
C ASP A 99 4.86 13.55 -8.91
N ALA A 100 3.80 14.18 -9.43
CA ALA A 100 3.09 15.25 -8.74
C ALA A 100 2.08 14.73 -7.70
N LEU A 101 1.71 13.45 -7.75
CA LEU A 101 0.69 12.87 -6.87
C LEU A 101 1.05 12.94 -5.37
N PRO A 102 2.28 12.66 -4.92
CA PRO A 102 2.65 12.82 -3.53
C PRO A 102 2.49 14.26 -3.02
N ALA A 103 2.88 15.23 -3.83
CA ALA A 103 2.72 16.65 -3.49
C ALA A 103 1.24 17.07 -3.42
N TRP A 104 0.40 16.54 -4.31
CA TRP A 104 -1.04 16.74 -4.26
C TRP A 104 -1.64 16.16 -2.96
N CYS A 105 -1.29 14.94 -2.59
CA CYS A 105 -1.74 14.31 -1.35
C CYS A 105 -1.32 15.13 -0.13
N GLN A 106 -0.07 15.57 -0.07
CA GLN A 106 0.46 16.39 1.02
C GLN A 106 -0.30 17.72 1.14
N LYS A 107 -0.56 18.41 0.03
CA LYS A 107 -1.31 19.68 -0.01
C LYS A 107 -2.70 19.55 0.61
N HIS A 108 -3.35 18.40 0.44
CA HIS A 108 -4.72 18.15 0.90
C HIS A 108 -4.80 17.39 2.23
N GLY A 109 -3.66 17.02 2.84
CA GLY A 109 -3.62 16.22 4.07
C GLY A 109 -4.20 14.81 3.89
N ILE A 110 -4.05 14.24 2.69
CA ILE A 110 -4.55 12.92 2.28
C ILE A 110 -3.39 11.93 2.30
N ALA A 111 -3.59 10.76 2.89
CA ALA A 111 -2.58 9.71 2.92
C ALA A 111 -2.34 9.14 1.52
N TYR A 112 -1.08 8.83 1.21
CA TYR A 112 -0.67 8.26 -0.06
C TYR A 112 -0.24 6.80 0.12
N ILE A 113 -1.01 5.86 -0.44
CA ILE A 113 -0.72 4.43 -0.43
C ILE A 113 -0.28 4.02 -1.83
N GLU A 114 0.90 3.37 -1.93
CA GLU A 114 1.35 2.76 -3.18
C GLU A 114 0.84 1.30 -3.26
N ASP A 115 0.05 0.98 -4.27
CA ASP A 115 -0.15 -0.40 -4.70
C ASP A 115 0.94 -0.73 -5.73
N ALA A 116 2.03 -1.28 -5.23
CA ALA A 116 3.21 -1.66 -5.99
C ALA A 116 3.25 -3.17 -6.32
N ALA A 117 2.08 -3.84 -6.30
CA ALA A 117 1.97 -5.28 -6.53
C ALA A 117 2.51 -5.74 -7.90
N GLN A 118 2.72 -4.83 -8.85
CA GLN A 118 3.27 -5.09 -10.18
C GLN A 118 4.53 -4.25 -10.47
N ALA A 119 5.07 -3.54 -9.47
CA ALA A 119 6.09 -2.51 -9.68
C ALA A 119 7.38 -2.76 -8.89
N HIS A 120 7.73 -4.02 -8.64
CA HIS A 120 8.99 -4.38 -7.98
C HIS A 120 10.18 -3.85 -8.79
N GLY A 121 10.92 -2.90 -8.20
CA GLY A 121 12.08 -2.28 -8.82
C GLY A 121 11.78 -1.17 -9.83
N ALA A 122 10.51 -0.84 -10.07
CA ALA A 122 10.14 0.32 -10.89
C ALA A 122 10.68 1.61 -10.26
N VAL A 123 11.04 2.57 -11.10
CA VAL A 123 11.64 3.85 -10.69
C VAL A 123 10.81 4.99 -11.27
N ALA A 124 10.42 5.92 -10.43
CA ALA A 124 9.70 7.13 -10.80
C ALA A 124 10.61 8.11 -11.58
N GLY A 125 10.04 9.09 -12.26
CA GLY A 125 10.80 10.14 -12.94
C GLY A 125 11.71 10.93 -12.01
N SER A 126 11.34 11.04 -10.73
CA SER A 126 12.15 11.59 -9.64
C SER A 126 13.38 10.75 -9.26
N GLY A 127 13.51 9.54 -9.79
CA GLY A 127 14.58 8.60 -9.44
C GLY A 127 14.30 7.75 -8.19
N ILE A 128 13.13 7.91 -7.56
CA ILE A 128 12.75 7.14 -6.38
C ILE A 128 12.10 5.83 -6.82
N LYS A 129 12.45 4.73 -6.17
CA LYS A 129 11.85 3.42 -6.43
C LYS A 129 10.43 3.32 -5.88
N ALA A 130 9.60 2.48 -6.49
CA ALA A 130 8.35 2.03 -5.90
C ALA A 130 8.59 1.49 -4.48
N GLY A 131 7.74 1.89 -3.55
CA GLY A 131 7.89 1.61 -2.13
C GLY A 131 8.62 2.69 -1.33
N GLY A 132 9.21 3.68 -2.02
CA GLY A 132 9.96 4.77 -1.39
C GLY A 132 9.24 6.13 -1.43
N ILE A 133 7.97 6.19 -1.84
CA ILE A 133 7.29 7.47 -2.09
C ILE A 133 6.14 7.67 -1.10
N GLY A 134 5.24 6.70 -0.95
CA GLY A 134 4.02 6.81 -0.15
C GLY A 134 4.23 6.72 1.36
N ASP A 135 3.16 6.95 2.10
CA ASP A 135 3.11 6.67 3.54
C ASP A 135 3.29 5.18 3.82
N VAL A 136 2.61 4.35 3.03
CA VAL A 136 2.77 2.88 3.03
C VAL A 136 2.73 2.39 1.59
N ALA A 137 3.64 1.48 1.25
CA ALA A 137 3.63 0.77 -0.02
C ALA A 137 3.32 -0.71 0.18
N CYS A 138 2.57 -1.29 -0.76
CA CYS A 138 2.05 -2.64 -0.71
C CYS A 138 2.55 -3.44 -1.91
N PHE A 139 3.26 -4.53 -1.63
CA PHE A 139 3.78 -5.44 -2.65
C PHE A 139 3.10 -6.80 -2.58
N SER A 140 3.03 -7.48 -3.71
CA SER A 140 2.54 -8.86 -3.81
C SER A 140 3.66 -9.75 -4.32
N PHE A 141 3.82 -10.91 -3.70
CA PHE A 141 4.76 -11.95 -4.13
C PHE A 141 4.02 -13.19 -4.65
N PHE A 142 2.77 -13.02 -5.08
CA PHE A 142 1.99 -14.06 -5.72
C PHE A 142 2.73 -14.63 -6.95
N PRO A 143 2.55 -15.92 -7.32
CA PRO A 143 3.35 -16.57 -8.37
C PRO A 143 3.39 -15.89 -9.74
N SER A 144 2.40 -15.05 -10.08
CA SER A 144 2.38 -14.30 -11.34
C SER A 144 3.11 -12.95 -11.28
N LYS A 145 3.66 -12.56 -10.12
CA LYS A 145 4.33 -11.27 -9.93
C LYS A 145 5.81 -11.33 -10.33
N ASN A 146 6.41 -10.15 -10.53
CA ASN A 146 7.83 -9.99 -10.91
C ASN A 146 8.79 -10.70 -9.93
N LEU A 147 8.46 -10.68 -8.64
CA LEU A 147 9.15 -11.42 -7.59
C LEU A 147 8.11 -12.30 -6.91
N ALA A 148 8.33 -13.61 -6.93
CA ALA A 148 7.40 -14.62 -6.43
C ALA A 148 8.06 -15.53 -5.37
N VAL A 149 7.27 -15.94 -4.38
CA VAL A 149 7.73 -16.78 -3.25
C VAL A 149 7.18 -18.20 -3.30
N GLY A 150 6.80 -18.68 -4.48
CA GLY A 150 6.29 -20.04 -4.66
C GLY A 150 4.89 -20.31 -4.08
N GLY A 151 4.19 -19.27 -3.65
CA GLY A 151 2.85 -19.34 -3.03
C GLY A 151 2.33 -17.95 -2.73
N GLU A 152 1.49 -17.84 -1.72
CA GLU A 152 1.00 -16.53 -1.26
C GLU A 152 2.08 -15.76 -0.51
N GLY A 153 2.17 -14.45 -0.76
CA GLY A 153 3.08 -13.55 -0.07
C GLY A 153 2.83 -12.09 -0.43
N GLY A 154 3.23 -11.22 0.46
CA GLY A 154 3.18 -9.77 0.28
C GLY A 154 4.10 -9.05 1.27
N MET A 155 4.20 -7.74 1.10
CA MET A 155 5.05 -6.89 1.93
C MET A 155 4.39 -5.53 2.09
N MET A 156 4.33 -5.02 3.30
CA MET A 156 4.13 -3.61 3.58
C MET A 156 5.49 -2.95 3.76
N VAL A 157 5.66 -1.76 3.21
CA VAL A 157 6.89 -0.96 3.36
C VAL A 157 6.50 0.46 3.75
N THR A 158 7.23 1.08 4.67
CA THR A 158 6.97 2.46 5.08
C THR A 158 8.26 3.25 5.31
N ARG A 159 8.18 4.55 5.06
CA ARG A 159 9.21 5.53 5.44
C ARG A 159 8.87 6.24 6.75
N ARG A 160 7.69 6.00 7.30
CA ARG A 160 7.19 6.63 8.52
C ARG A 160 7.55 5.79 9.74
N GLU A 161 8.36 6.36 10.62
CA GLU A 161 8.79 5.70 11.86
C GLU A 161 7.63 5.42 12.83
N ASP A 162 6.59 6.27 12.83
CA ASP A 162 5.39 6.10 13.64
C ASP A 162 4.55 4.89 13.22
N LEU A 163 4.60 4.48 11.95
CA LEU A 163 3.92 3.30 11.44
C LEU A 163 4.77 2.03 11.57
N ALA A 164 6.08 2.16 11.55
CA ALA A 164 7.01 1.03 11.48
C ALA A 164 6.80 0.00 12.61
N ALA A 165 6.71 0.45 13.85
CA ALA A 165 6.49 -0.45 14.99
C ALA A 165 5.10 -1.12 14.97
N ARG A 166 4.09 -0.44 14.45
CA ARG A 166 2.72 -0.93 14.34
C ARG A 166 2.55 -1.96 13.24
N MET A 167 3.36 -1.91 12.18
CA MET A 167 3.30 -2.87 11.06
C MET A 167 3.54 -4.31 11.54
N ASP A 168 4.59 -4.53 12.33
CA ASP A 168 4.92 -5.86 12.85
C ASP A 168 3.87 -6.36 13.84
N ALA A 169 3.34 -5.47 14.69
CA ALA A 169 2.27 -5.79 15.62
C ALA A 169 1.00 -6.21 14.88
N LEU A 170 0.60 -5.46 13.84
CA LEU A 170 -0.62 -5.72 13.06
C LEU A 170 -0.66 -7.13 12.49
N VAL A 171 0.45 -7.61 11.91
CA VAL A 171 0.53 -8.97 11.33
C VAL A 171 0.68 -10.07 12.38
N ASN A 172 0.90 -9.71 13.64
CA ASN A 172 1.14 -10.62 14.75
C ASN A 172 0.16 -10.39 15.93
N HIS A 173 -1.14 -10.37 15.67
CA HIS A 173 -2.20 -10.25 16.67
C HIS A 173 -2.19 -8.93 17.47
N GLY A 174 -1.61 -7.85 16.95
CA GLY A 174 -1.44 -6.58 17.65
C GLY A 174 -0.43 -6.62 18.79
N ARG A 175 0.48 -7.62 18.80
CA ARG A 175 1.41 -7.85 19.89
C ARG A 175 2.72 -7.10 19.71
N ASP A 176 3.20 -6.51 20.81
CA ASP A 176 4.54 -5.98 20.91
C ASP A 176 5.59 -7.08 21.17
N GLN A 177 6.84 -6.68 21.40
CA GLN A 177 7.94 -7.60 21.73
C GLN A 177 7.76 -8.32 23.09
N ARG A 178 6.87 -7.82 23.98
CA ARG A 178 6.51 -8.43 25.27
C ARG A 178 5.33 -9.39 25.16
N LEU A 179 4.82 -9.60 23.94
CA LEU A 179 3.63 -10.39 23.64
C LEU A 179 2.33 -9.81 24.21
N GLU A 180 2.33 -8.53 24.56
CA GLU A 180 1.13 -7.79 24.98
C GLU A 180 0.43 -7.21 23.75
N SER A 181 -0.89 -7.40 23.64
CA SER A 181 -1.69 -6.86 22.52
C SER A 181 -2.17 -5.46 22.86
N HIS A 182 -1.76 -4.47 22.06
CA HIS A 182 -2.10 -3.07 22.24
C HIS A 182 -3.02 -2.53 21.14
N GLU A 183 -3.17 -3.25 20.04
CA GLU A 183 -4.06 -2.88 18.94
C GLU A 183 -4.67 -4.13 18.28
N LEU A 184 -5.67 -3.90 17.42
CA LEU A 184 -6.28 -4.99 16.66
C LEU A 184 -5.34 -5.46 15.54
N GLY A 185 -4.89 -6.67 15.64
CA GLY A 185 -4.11 -7.38 14.64
C GLY A 185 -4.58 -8.83 14.50
N SER A 186 -3.98 -9.56 13.58
CA SER A 186 -4.30 -10.97 13.35
C SER A 186 -3.05 -11.76 12.95
N ASN A 187 -3.19 -13.06 12.76
CA ASN A 187 -2.15 -13.87 12.15
C ASN A 187 -2.14 -13.63 10.63
N LEU A 188 -1.39 -12.65 10.21
CA LEU A 188 -1.26 -12.23 8.80
C LEU A 188 0.16 -12.41 8.27
N ARG A 189 0.99 -13.18 8.99
CA ARG A 189 2.40 -13.41 8.68
C ARG A 189 2.57 -14.23 7.41
N MET A 190 3.57 -13.90 6.61
CA MET A 190 4.09 -14.78 5.55
C MET A 190 4.69 -16.03 6.19
N SER A 191 4.62 -17.19 5.52
CA SER A 191 5.30 -18.38 5.98
C SER A 191 6.83 -18.20 5.88
N GLU A 192 7.58 -18.81 6.80
CA GLU A 192 9.04 -18.74 6.77
C GLU A 192 9.63 -19.43 5.53
N VAL A 193 8.97 -20.47 5.02
CA VAL A 193 9.36 -21.15 3.78
C VAL A 193 9.26 -20.19 2.60
N SER A 194 8.15 -19.45 2.48
CA SER A 194 7.98 -18.42 1.43
C SER A 194 8.97 -17.27 1.58
N ALA A 195 9.29 -16.90 2.82
CA ALA A 195 10.22 -15.80 3.10
C ALA A 195 11.70 -16.18 2.82
N ALA A 196 12.02 -17.47 2.71
CA ALA A 196 13.36 -17.98 2.42
C ALA A 196 13.65 -18.14 0.91
N ILE A 197 12.63 -18.00 0.05
CA ILE A 197 12.74 -18.03 -1.41
C ILE A 197 13.10 -16.65 -1.93
#